data_52c23af2bbde295641c7d632bf6aa2cc
#
_entry.id   52c23af2bbde295641c7d632bf6aa2cc
#
_cell.length_a   1.000
_cell.length_b   1.000
_cell.length_c   1.000
_cell.angle_alpha   90.00
_cell.angle_beta   90.00
_cell.angle_gamma   90.00
#
_symmetry.space_group_name_H-M   'P 1'
#
loop_
_entity.id
_entity.type
_entity.pdbx_description
1 polymer ?
#
loop_
_entity_poly.entity_id
_entity_poly.type
_entity_poly.pdbx_seq_one_letter_code
_entity_poly.pdbx_strand_id
1 'polypeptide(L)'
;MRYWAYFAAKLAVATAAMYGLLAVLNWQWPATPRWYESYLPPRFGYDLGYTLAVLVWFLMCTGALYLVIWDQRYRCRVCLRRLRMPVETGSWSRMLMLGRPKIEYICTYGHGTLKENEFQISGLEGPEWTPHSDDMWEELCASAKEPGDQP
;
A
#
# COMPACT_ATOMS: atom_id res chain seq x y z
N MET A 1 -7.70 -16.31 3.07
CA MET A 1 -6.46 -16.78 2.39
C MET A 1 -6.22 -16.13 1.03
N ARG A 2 -7.23 -15.91 0.18
CA ARG A 2 -7.10 -15.32 -1.18
C ARG A 2 -6.41 -13.95 -1.21
N TYR A 3 -6.68 -13.08 -0.24
CA TYR A 3 -6.10 -11.73 -0.15
C TYR A 3 -4.56 -11.76 0.01
N TRP A 4 -4.07 -12.58 0.92
CA TRP A 4 -2.63 -12.72 1.16
C TRP A 4 -1.91 -13.45 0.02
N ALA A 5 -2.55 -14.47 -0.58
CA ALA A 5 -2.01 -15.15 -1.76
C ALA A 5 -1.84 -14.19 -2.94
N TYR A 6 -2.82 -13.31 -3.17
CA TYR A 6 -2.76 -12.29 -4.21
C TYR A 6 -1.64 -11.26 -3.95
N PHE A 7 -1.46 -10.85 -2.69
CA PHE A 7 -0.35 -9.99 -2.30
C PHE A 7 1.01 -10.65 -2.54
N ALA A 8 1.17 -11.89 -2.09
CA ALA A 8 2.40 -12.66 -2.29
C ALA A 8 2.73 -12.84 -3.78
N ALA A 9 1.73 -13.12 -4.62
CA ALA A 9 1.92 -13.24 -6.07
C ALA A 9 2.42 -11.94 -6.70
N LYS A 10 1.83 -10.78 -6.32
CA LYS A 10 2.31 -9.47 -6.78
C LYS A 10 3.74 -9.20 -6.36
N LEU A 11 4.04 -9.51 -5.11
CA LEU A 11 5.38 -9.30 -4.54
C LEU A 11 6.41 -10.17 -5.26
N ALA A 12 6.07 -11.43 -5.55
CA ALA A 12 6.92 -12.34 -6.31
C ALA A 12 7.18 -11.83 -7.74
N VAL A 13 6.14 -11.35 -8.43
CA VAL A 13 6.30 -10.77 -9.78
C VAL A 13 7.15 -9.50 -9.74
N ALA A 14 6.91 -8.61 -8.78
CA ALA A 14 7.69 -7.38 -8.64
C ALA A 14 9.17 -7.68 -8.35
N THR A 15 9.45 -8.61 -7.42
CA THR A 15 10.83 -9.01 -7.10
C THR A 15 11.52 -9.69 -8.28
N ALA A 16 10.84 -10.56 -9.01
CA ALA A 16 11.39 -11.21 -10.21
C ALA A 16 11.73 -10.18 -11.30
N ALA A 17 10.84 -9.20 -11.54
CA ALA A 17 11.07 -8.12 -12.50
C ALA A 17 12.27 -7.25 -12.10
N MET A 18 12.38 -6.88 -10.82
CA MET A 18 13.49 -6.07 -10.32
C MET A 18 14.82 -6.83 -10.35
N TYR A 19 14.80 -8.13 -10.05
CA TYR A 19 15.97 -8.99 -10.18
C TYR A 19 16.40 -9.14 -11.64
N GLY A 20 15.47 -9.31 -12.57
CA GLY A 20 15.74 -9.34 -14.01
C GLY A 20 16.38 -8.03 -14.50
N LEU A 21 15.86 -6.89 -14.03
CA LEU A 21 16.43 -5.58 -14.37
C LEU A 21 17.87 -5.43 -13.85
N LEU A 22 18.15 -5.89 -12.62
CA LEU A 22 19.51 -5.89 -12.06
C LEU A 22 20.44 -6.80 -12.86
N ALA A 23 19.97 -7.96 -13.29
CA ALA A 23 20.76 -8.87 -14.14
C ALA A 23 21.12 -8.23 -15.49
N VAL A 24 20.17 -7.54 -16.13
CA VAL A 24 20.40 -6.78 -17.36
C VAL A 24 21.40 -5.66 -17.13
N LEU A 25 21.27 -4.91 -16.04
CA LEU A 25 22.18 -3.84 -15.67
C LEU A 25 23.61 -4.37 -15.51
N ASN A 26 23.78 -5.48 -14.79
CA ASN A 26 25.08 -6.12 -14.60
C ASN A 26 25.66 -6.67 -15.91
N TRP A 27 24.81 -7.13 -16.84
CA TRP A 27 25.25 -7.63 -18.14
C TRP A 27 25.72 -6.49 -19.07
N GLN A 28 25.08 -5.33 -19.02
CA GLN A 28 25.46 -4.15 -19.80
C GLN A 28 26.78 -3.53 -19.33
N TRP A 29 27.13 -3.71 -18.07
CA TRP A 29 28.34 -3.13 -17.52
C TRP A 29 29.55 -4.05 -17.74
N PRO A 30 30.66 -3.55 -18.31
CA PRO A 30 31.86 -4.37 -18.57
C PRO A 30 32.39 -4.96 -17.27
N ALA A 31 32.85 -6.21 -17.34
CA ALA A 31 33.44 -6.89 -16.20
C ALA A 31 34.71 -6.13 -15.71
N THR A 32 34.82 -5.99 -14.38
CA THR A 32 36.05 -5.41 -13.80
C THR A 32 37.24 -6.33 -14.07
N PRO A 33 38.40 -5.81 -14.49
CA PRO A 33 39.59 -6.61 -14.66
C PRO A 33 39.98 -7.26 -13.32
N ARG A 34 40.45 -8.52 -13.32
CA ARG A 34 40.83 -9.29 -12.12
C ARG A 34 41.85 -8.60 -11.22
N TRP A 35 42.78 -7.81 -11.80
CA TRP A 35 43.79 -7.03 -11.05
C TRP A 35 43.16 -5.89 -10.22
N TYR A 36 41.96 -5.43 -10.62
CA TYR A 36 41.25 -4.37 -9.94
C TYR A 36 40.56 -4.89 -8.65
N GLU A 37 40.11 -6.16 -8.66
CA GLU A 37 39.48 -6.79 -7.51
C GLU A 37 40.39 -7.00 -6.31
N SER A 38 41.72 -7.14 -6.54
CA SER A 38 42.70 -7.39 -5.48
C SER A 38 43.12 -6.17 -4.68
N TYR A 39 42.96 -4.96 -5.23
CA TYR A 39 43.55 -3.74 -4.66
C TYR A 39 42.57 -2.60 -4.41
N LEU A 40 41.36 -2.68 -4.90
CA LEU A 40 40.36 -1.62 -4.78
C LEU A 40 39.06 -2.13 -4.13
N PRO A 41 38.35 -1.26 -3.37
CA PRO A 41 37.06 -1.60 -2.79
C PRO A 41 36.02 -1.89 -3.88
N PRO A 42 34.86 -2.47 -3.51
CA PRO A 42 33.84 -2.86 -4.45
C PRO A 42 33.47 -1.70 -5.38
N ARG A 43 33.17 -2.00 -6.63
CA ARG A 43 32.87 -1.07 -7.72
C ARG A 43 31.88 0.02 -7.36
N PHE A 44 30.96 -0.30 -6.46
CA PHE A 44 30.03 0.65 -5.88
C PHE A 44 30.80 1.75 -5.11
N GLY A 45 30.60 3.01 -5.50
CA GLY A 45 31.26 4.17 -4.91
C GLY A 45 32.48 4.69 -5.71
N TYR A 46 33.11 3.87 -6.55
CA TYR A 46 34.23 4.30 -7.38
C TYR A 46 33.86 4.64 -8.82
N ASP A 47 32.97 3.82 -9.41
CA ASP A 47 32.44 4.09 -10.74
C ASP A 47 31.12 4.87 -10.56
N LEU A 48 31.19 6.17 -10.85
CA LEU A 48 30.03 7.06 -10.68
C LEU A 48 28.82 6.60 -11.50
N GLY A 49 29.07 6.14 -12.74
CA GLY A 49 28.00 5.68 -13.63
C GLY A 49 27.29 4.44 -13.09
N TYR A 50 28.07 3.44 -12.66
CA TYR A 50 27.53 2.23 -12.06
C TYR A 50 26.78 2.52 -10.73
N THR A 51 27.36 3.37 -9.89
CA THR A 51 26.77 3.77 -8.61
C THR A 51 25.44 4.47 -8.81
N LEU A 52 25.37 5.41 -9.77
CA LEU A 52 24.11 6.08 -10.14
C LEU A 52 23.07 5.09 -10.66
N ALA A 53 23.46 4.18 -11.53
CA ALA A 53 22.54 3.17 -12.07
C ALA A 53 21.96 2.26 -10.96
N VAL A 54 22.77 1.83 -10.01
CA VAL A 54 22.35 1.04 -8.85
C VAL A 54 21.43 1.85 -7.92
N LEU A 55 21.73 3.13 -7.70
CA LEU A 55 20.86 4.01 -6.91
C LEU A 55 19.48 4.20 -7.56
N VAL A 56 19.46 4.44 -8.89
CA VAL A 56 18.18 4.54 -9.63
C VAL A 56 17.43 3.21 -9.55
N TRP A 57 18.10 2.08 -9.72
CA TRP A 57 17.49 0.77 -9.55
C TRP A 57 16.89 0.59 -8.15
N PHE A 58 17.61 0.98 -7.10
CA PHE A 58 17.12 0.93 -5.72
C PHE A 58 15.86 1.78 -5.51
N LEU A 59 15.85 3.01 -6.06
CA LEU A 59 14.66 3.87 -6.02
C LEU A 59 13.48 3.25 -6.75
N MET A 60 13.70 2.60 -7.90
CA MET A 60 12.67 1.87 -8.62
C MET A 60 12.12 0.69 -7.80
N CYS A 61 12.99 -0.07 -7.11
CA CYS A 61 12.58 -1.15 -6.20
C CYS A 61 11.69 -0.63 -5.07
N THR A 62 12.10 0.47 -4.42
CA THR A 62 11.34 1.10 -3.34
C THR A 62 10.00 1.63 -3.84
N GLY A 63 9.98 2.28 -5.00
CA GLY A 63 8.76 2.76 -5.65
C GLY A 63 7.80 1.62 -6.01
N ALA A 64 8.32 0.53 -6.58
CA ALA A 64 7.52 -0.64 -6.92
C ALA A 64 6.91 -1.30 -5.68
N LEU A 65 7.69 -1.46 -4.62
CA LEU A 65 7.23 -1.99 -3.34
C LEU A 65 6.12 -1.10 -2.74
N TYR A 66 6.33 0.21 -2.74
CA TYR A 66 5.34 1.17 -2.29
C TYR A 66 4.02 1.05 -3.06
N LEU A 67 4.08 0.98 -4.39
CA LEU A 67 2.88 0.82 -5.24
C LEU A 67 2.15 -0.50 -5.00
N VAL A 68 2.88 -1.61 -4.78
CA VAL A 68 2.30 -2.91 -4.45
C VAL A 68 1.57 -2.86 -3.12
N ILE A 69 2.18 -2.25 -2.09
CA ILE A 69 1.57 -2.10 -0.77
C ILE A 69 0.34 -1.18 -0.85
N TRP A 70 0.48 -0.05 -1.55
CA TRP A 70 -0.62 0.89 -1.75
C TRP A 70 -1.80 0.23 -2.46
N ASP A 71 -1.57 -0.42 -3.61
CA ASP A 71 -2.66 -1.08 -4.33
C ASP A 71 -3.33 -2.17 -3.48
N GLN A 72 -2.57 -2.88 -2.64
CA GLN A 72 -3.11 -3.89 -1.75
C GLN A 72 -3.94 -3.29 -0.61
N ARG A 73 -3.53 -2.15 -0.05
CA ARG A 73 -4.22 -1.48 1.05
C ARG A 73 -5.66 -1.10 0.68
N TYR A 74 -5.87 -0.62 -0.55
CA TYR A 74 -7.18 -0.19 -1.04
C TYR A 74 -7.95 -1.29 -1.77
N ARG A 75 -7.75 -2.57 -1.41
CA ARG A 75 -8.50 -3.71 -1.95
C ARG A 75 -9.36 -4.36 -0.89
N CYS A 76 -10.57 -4.76 -1.32
CA CYS A 76 -11.46 -5.55 -0.50
C CYS A 76 -10.82 -6.90 -0.13
N ARG A 77 -10.91 -7.29 1.15
CA ARG A 77 -10.33 -8.54 1.63
C ARG A 77 -11.05 -9.80 1.13
N VAL A 78 -12.29 -9.63 0.65
CA VAL A 78 -13.15 -10.74 0.17
C VAL A 78 -13.07 -10.88 -1.36
N CYS A 79 -13.45 -9.82 -2.11
CA CYS A 79 -13.55 -9.89 -3.58
C CYS A 79 -12.31 -9.39 -4.33
N LEU A 80 -11.27 -8.89 -3.63
CA LEU A 80 -10.00 -8.37 -4.18
C LEU A 80 -10.15 -7.17 -5.13
N ARG A 81 -11.35 -6.62 -5.31
CA ARG A 81 -11.56 -5.41 -6.10
C ARG A 81 -11.14 -4.17 -5.34
N ARG A 82 -10.74 -3.13 -6.06
CA ARG A 82 -10.43 -1.83 -5.46
C ARG A 82 -11.67 -1.26 -4.80
N LEU A 83 -11.48 -0.78 -3.59
CA LEU A 83 -12.49 -0.02 -2.87
C LEU A 83 -12.74 1.29 -3.62
N ARG A 84 -13.99 1.63 -3.80
CA ARG A 84 -14.44 2.85 -4.45
C ARG A 84 -15.39 3.57 -3.49
N MET A 85 -15.78 4.79 -3.82
CA MET A 85 -16.65 5.63 -3.02
C MET A 85 -16.03 6.01 -1.68
N PRO A 86 -15.08 6.97 -1.67
CA PRO A 86 -14.71 7.63 -0.43
C PRO A 86 -15.94 8.39 0.09
N VAL A 87 -16.43 8.02 1.27
CA VAL A 87 -17.47 8.76 1.99
C VAL A 87 -16.77 9.46 3.14
N GLU A 88 -16.82 10.78 3.13
CA GLU A 88 -16.31 11.58 4.24
C GLU A 88 -17.36 11.59 5.34
N THR A 89 -17.06 10.95 6.46
CA THR A 89 -17.88 11.01 7.67
C THR A 89 -17.27 12.02 8.63
N GLY A 90 -17.85 13.20 8.70
CA GLY A 90 -17.44 14.27 9.61
C GLY A 90 -18.63 15.15 9.95
N SER A 91 -18.81 15.45 11.24
CA SER A 91 -19.78 16.48 11.65
C SER A 91 -19.13 17.85 11.47
N TRP A 92 -19.78 18.76 10.74
CA TRP A 92 -19.37 20.16 10.57
C TRP A 92 -19.14 20.88 11.92
N SER A 93 -19.88 20.47 12.97
CA SER A 93 -19.73 21.01 14.33
C SER A 93 -18.38 20.68 14.98
N ARG A 94 -17.72 19.60 14.55
CA ARG A 94 -16.40 19.18 15.07
C ARG A 94 -15.22 19.72 14.26
N MET A 95 -15.46 20.32 13.10
CA MET A 95 -14.40 20.90 12.27
C MET A 95 -13.64 22.03 12.98
N LEU A 96 -14.34 22.84 13.79
CA LEU A 96 -13.74 23.89 14.62
C LEU A 96 -13.05 23.36 15.89
N MET A 97 -13.30 22.10 16.29
CA MET A 97 -12.72 21.46 17.46
C MET A 97 -11.58 20.49 17.13
N LEU A 98 -10.91 20.62 15.97
CA LEU A 98 -9.83 19.72 15.53
C LEU A 98 -10.29 18.25 15.41
N GLY A 99 -11.59 18.01 15.20
CA GLY A 99 -12.12 16.70 14.88
C GLY A 99 -11.56 16.24 13.54
N ARG A 100 -10.83 15.13 13.55
CA ARG A 100 -10.19 14.58 12.34
C ARG A 100 -11.28 14.04 11.41
N PRO A 101 -11.33 14.46 10.14
CA PRO A 101 -12.22 13.84 9.17
C PRO A 101 -11.82 12.38 9.00
N LYS A 102 -12.81 11.49 8.93
CA LYS A 102 -12.62 10.07 8.65
C LYS A 102 -13.10 9.79 7.25
N ILE A 103 -12.27 9.14 6.47
CA ILE A 103 -12.62 8.70 5.13
C ILE A 103 -12.95 7.21 5.19
N GLU A 104 -14.13 6.85 4.74
CA GLU A 104 -14.58 5.47 4.64
C GLU A 104 -14.61 5.03 3.18
N TYR A 105 -13.85 4.00 2.85
CA TYR A 105 -13.87 3.37 1.52
C TYR A 105 -14.76 2.15 1.55
N ILE A 106 -15.81 2.16 0.74
CA ILE A 106 -16.84 1.11 0.74
C ILE A 106 -16.59 0.15 -0.42
N CYS A 107 -16.76 -1.16 -0.17
CA CYS A 107 -16.76 -2.15 -1.24
C CYS A 107 -18.06 -2.04 -2.04
N THR A 108 -17.98 -1.96 -3.38
CA THR A 108 -19.14 -1.88 -4.27
C THR A 108 -20.08 -3.10 -4.19
N TYR A 109 -19.60 -4.20 -3.60
CA TYR A 109 -20.37 -5.43 -3.38
C TYR A 109 -20.81 -5.61 -1.92
N GLY A 110 -20.64 -4.61 -1.07
CA GLY A 110 -21.13 -4.66 0.31
C GLY A 110 -20.31 -5.54 1.28
N HIS A 111 -19.15 -6.05 0.90
CA HIS A 111 -18.38 -6.96 1.77
C HIS A 111 -17.74 -6.30 3.01
N GLY A 112 -17.65 -4.98 3.03
CA GLY A 112 -17.08 -4.24 4.16
C GLY A 112 -16.61 -2.84 3.81
N THR A 113 -16.26 -2.09 4.85
CA THR A 113 -15.72 -0.74 4.76
C THR A 113 -14.31 -0.68 5.35
N LEU A 114 -13.47 0.13 4.73
CA LEU A 114 -12.16 0.49 5.24
C LEU A 114 -12.24 1.91 5.80
N LYS A 115 -12.05 2.06 7.10
CA LYS A 115 -12.00 3.36 7.77
C LYS A 115 -10.56 3.84 7.85
N GLU A 116 -10.31 5.03 7.35
CA GLU A 116 -8.98 5.65 7.37
C GLU A 116 -9.08 7.06 7.93
N ASN A 117 -8.21 7.40 8.88
CA ASN A 117 -8.09 8.77 9.37
C ASN A 117 -7.25 9.58 8.37
N GLU A 118 -7.75 10.73 7.92
CA GLU A 118 -7.10 11.55 6.91
C GLU A 118 -5.72 12.06 7.34
N PHE A 119 -5.54 12.34 8.65
CA PHE A 119 -4.27 12.79 9.21
C PHE A 119 -3.78 11.87 10.33
N GLN A 120 -2.76 11.09 10.05
CA GLN A 120 -2.05 10.30 11.05
C GLN A 120 -0.86 11.09 11.61
N ILE A 121 -1.10 12.03 12.53
CA ILE A 121 -0.01 12.76 13.20
C ILE A 121 0.64 11.91 14.31
N SER A 122 -0.08 10.94 14.86
CA SER A 122 0.37 10.14 16.01
C SER A 122 0.64 8.66 15.71
N GLY A 123 0.63 8.22 14.46
CA GLY A 123 1.16 6.91 14.02
C GLY A 123 0.55 5.62 14.63
N LEU A 124 -0.39 5.72 15.56
CA LEU A 124 -0.88 4.60 16.37
C LEU A 124 -2.21 3.97 15.88
N GLU A 125 -2.97 4.69 15.06
CA GLU A 125 -4.24 4.18 14.54
C GLU A 125 -4.08 3.75 13.08
N GLY A 126 -3.95 2.45 12.86
CA GLY A 126 -3.93 1.87 11.51
C GLY A 126 -5.33 1.88 10.86
N PRO A 127 -5.41 1.66 9.53
CA PRO A 127 -6.69 1.54 8.84
C PRO A 127 -7.47 0.35 9.37
N GLU A 128 -8.70 0.59 9.78
CA GLU A 128 -9.58 -0.42 10.33
C GLU A 128 -10.50 -0.99 9.24
N TRP A 129 -10.51 -2.30 9.10
CA TRP A 129 -11.41 -3.01 8.20
C TRP A 129 -12.60 -3.57 8.98
N THR A 130 -13.79 -3.09 8.67
CA THR A 130 -15.04 -3.59 9.24
C THR A 130 -15.75 -4.44 8.17
N PRO A 131 -15.85 -5.78 8.37
CA PRO A 131 -16.65 -6.63 7.49
C PRO A 131 -18.13 -6.33 7.72
N HIS A 132 -18.93 -6.33 6.65
CA HIS A 132 -20.38 -6.30 6.75
C HIS A 132 -20.93 -7.73 6.79
N SER A 133 -22.06 -7.93 7.48
CA SER A 133 -22.80 -9.18 7.43
C SER A 133 -23.38 -9.39 6.03
N ASP A 134 -23.65 -10.65 5.66
CA ASP A 134 -24.25 -10.98 4.36
C ASP A 134 -25.65 -10.37 4.17
N ASP A 135 -26.25 -9.88 5.24
CA ASP A 135 -27.58 -9.24 5.27
C ASP A 135 -27.46 -7.74 5.62
N MET A 136 -26.99 -6.96 4.65
CA MET A 136 -26.84 -5.50 4.76
C MET A 136 -28.18 -4.80 5.10
N TRP A 137 -29.31 -5.43 4.75
CA TRP A 137 -30.65 -4.93 5.07
C TRP A 137 -31.00 -5.08 6.55
N GLU A 138 -30.58 -6.15 7.21
CA GLU A 138 -30.76 -6.31 8.65
C GLU A 138 -29.94 -5.28 9.44
N GLU A 139 -28.70 -4.99 9.03
CA GLU A 139 -27.88 -3.94 9.67
C GLU A 139 -28.52 -2.55 9.49
N LEU A 140 -29.02 -2.23 8.29
CA LEU A 140 -29.70 -0.97 8.02
C LEU A 140 -31.00 -0.86 8.81
N CYS A 141 -31.76 -1.93 8.92
CA CYS A 141 -32.99 -1.96 9.73
C CYS A 141 -32.71 -1.91 11.24
N ALA A 142 -31.62 -2.52 11.70
CA ALA A 142 -31.17 -2.45 13.09
C ALA A 142 -30.70 -1.03 13.45
N SER A 143 -29.91 -0.38 12.60
CA SER A 143 -29.46 0.98 12.81
C SER A 143 -30.61 2.01 12.72
N ALA A 144 -31.63 1.75 11.92
CA ALA A 144 -32.84 2.59 11.86
C ALA A 144 -33.75 2.43 13.08
N LYS A 145 -33.62 1.32 13.84
CA LYS A 145 -34.38 1.06 15.06
C LYS A 145 -33.80 1.69 16.33
N GLU A 146 -32.58 2.22 16.28
CA GLU A 146 -31.98 3.02 17.35
C GLU A 146 -32.13 4.52 17.06
N PRO A 147 -33.36 5.11 17.22
CA PRO A 147 -33.52 6.55 17.06
C PRO A 147 -33.13 7.22 18.38
N GLY A 148 -31.92 7.80 18.43
CA GLY A 148 -31.75 8.93 19.32
C GLY A 148 -30.84 8.78 20.53
N ASP A 149 -29.66 8.18 20.38
CA ASP A 149 -28.60 8.42 21.38
C ASP A 149 -27.28 8.79 20.67
N GLN A 150 -27.30 9.98 20.07
CA GLN A 150 -26.06 10.67 19.70
C GLN A 150 -26.05 12.01 20.44
N PRO A 151 -25.13 12.19 21.44
CA PRO A 151 -24.93 13.47 22.08
C PRO A 151 -24.30 14.51 21.14
#